data_067376e01c6ead29a1aa97f012782b4e
#
_entry.id   067376e01c6ead29a1aa97f012782b4e
#
_cell.length_a   1.000
_cell.length_b   1.000
_cell.length_c   1.000
_cell.angle_alpha   90.00
_cell.angle_beta   90.00
_cell.angle_gamma   90.00
#
_symmetry.space_group_name_H-M   'P 1'
#
loop_
_entity.id
_entity.type
_entity.pdbx_description
1 polymer ?
#
loop_
_entity_poly.entity_id
_entity_poly.type
_entity_poly.pdbx_seq_one_letter_code
_entity_poly.pdbx_strand_id
1 'polypeptide(L)'
;MNNLTIREACEADLGFIIGLIASDPVADQRDPPLDDDADQQLAGFRAIAGDPNHALYVAELAGELVGSFQLSFMPVVARRGAWRAVIESVRVAPEHQGNGVGAAMMRWAIERAQERGCALVQLMSDRNRPEAHRFYERLGFTPSHTGFKLRLR
;
A
#
# COMPACT_ATOMS: atom_id res chain seq x y z
N MET A 1 -13.40 13.29 8.45
CA MET A 1 -12.99 13.22 7.03
C MET A 1 -14.17 12.91 6.13
N ASN A 2 -15.10 13.83 6.13
CA ASN A 2 -16.41 13.59 5.48
C ASN A 2 -16.38 13.51 3.94
N ASN A 3 -15.25 13.77 3.29
CA ASN A 3 -15.14 13.79 1.83
C ASN A 3 -14.00 12.91 1.28
N LEU A 4 -13.47 12.00 2.10
CA LEU A 4 -12.47 11.05 1.63
C LEU A 4 -13.18 9.85 0.99
N THR A 5 -12.80 9.54 -0.25
CA THR A 5 -13.23 8.35 -0.95
C THR A 5 -12.03 7.50 -1.34
N ILE A 6 -12.20 6.18 -1.34
CA ILE A 6 -11.17 5.24 -1.77
C ILE A 6 -11.75 4.43 -2.91
N ARG A 7 -11.04 4.37 -4.01
CA ARG A 7 -11.42 3.62 -5.19
C ARG A 7 -10.22 2.88 -5.79
N GLU A 8 -10.50 1.88 -6.59
CA GLU A 8 -9.48 1.21 -7.38
C GLU A 8 -8.84 2.20 -8.38
N ALA A 9 -7.53 2.13 -8.50
CA ALA A 9 -6.78 2.98 -9.41
C ALA A 9 -7.02 2.57 -10.87
N CYS A 10 -7.06 3.55 -11.76
CA CYS A 10 -7.04 3.33 -13.21
C CYS A 10 -5.70 3.81 -13.80
N GLU A 11 -5.46 3.54 -15.08
CA GLU A 11 -4.18 3.94 -15.73
C GLU A 11 -3.91 5.45 -15.62
N ALA A 12 -4.96 6.28 -15.62
CA ALA A 12 -4.84 7.73 -15.47
C ALA A 12 -4.25 8.15 -14.11
N ASP A 13 -4.35 7.31 -13.09
CA ASP A 13 -3.80 7.58 -11.75
C ASP A 13 -2.32 7.19 -11.61
N LEU A 14 -1.77 6.45 -12.58
CA LEU A 14 -0.43 5.88 -12.46
C LEU A 14 0.65 6.94 -12.30
N GLY A 15 0.54 8.07 -13.01
CA GLY A 15 1.47 9.18 -12.87
C GLY A 15 1.52 9.76 -11.45
N PHE A 16 0.37 9.90 -10.81
CA PHE A 16 0.29 10.32 -9.40
C PHE A 16 0.94 9.30 -8.47
N ILE A 17 0.65 8.02 -8.65
CA ILE A 17 1.20 6.94 -7.83
C ILE A 17 2.72 6.89 -7.93
N ILE A 18 3.26 6.96 -9.15
CA ILE A 18 4.71 7.00 -9.40
C ILE A 18 5.33 8.23 -8.75
N GLY A 19 4.69 9.37 -8.85
CA GLY A 19 5.15 10.61 -8.21
C GLY A 19 5.24 10.49 -6.68
N LEU A 20 4.27 9.83 -6.04
CA LEU A 20 4.33 9.55 -4.60
C LEU A 20 5.51 8.65 -4.23
N ILE A 21 5.78 7.63 -5.03
CA ILE A 21 6.91 6.72 -4.82
C ILE A 21 8.24 7.48 -4.97
N ALA A 22 8.38 8.27 -6.01
CA ALA A 22 9.59 9.04 -6.29
C ALA A 22 9.88 10.12 -5.24
N SER A 23 8.86 10.64 -4.57
CA SER A 23 9.02 11.66 -3.52
C SER A 23 9.40 11.08 -2.14
N ASP A 24 9.50 9.76 -2.02
CA ASP A 24 9.78 9.08 -0.76
C ASP A 24 11.30 8.97 -0.50
N PRO A 25 11.88 9.75 0.44
CA PRO A 25 13.33 9.79 0.64
C PRO A 25 13.89 8.48 1.19
N VAL A 26 13.08 7.64 1.84
CA VAL A 26 13.51 6.34 2.34
C VAL A 26 13.57 5.31 1.21
N ALA A 27 12.67 5.39 0.24
CA ALA A 27 12.72 4.56 -0.95
C ALA A 27 13.98 4.83 -1.77
N ASP A 28 14.33 6.10 -1.96
CA ASP A 28 15.54 6.53 -2.69
C ASP A 28 16.84 5.99 -2.07
N GLN A 29 16.87 5.81 -0.75
CA GLN A 29 18.05 5.27 -0.07
C GLN A 29 18.18 3.74 -0.22
N ARG A 30 17.06 3.05 -0.40
CA ARG A 30 17.02 1.58 -0.51
C ARG A 30 17.31 1.08 -1.90
N ASP A 31 16.75 1.75 -2.86
CA ASP A 31 16.77 1.34 -4.25
C ASP A 31 17.44 2.44 -5.07
N PRO A 32 18.58 2.14 -5.74
CA PRO A 32 19.11 3.10 -6.70
C PRO A 32 17.99 3.40 -7.71
N PRO A 33 17.97 4.62 -8.27
CA PRO A 33 16.98 4.96 -9.27
C PRO A 33 17.02 3.89 -10.36
N LEU A 34 15.94 3.13 -10.46
CA LEU A 34 15.70 2.31 -11.63
C LEU A 34 15.54 3.30 -12.78
N ASP A 35 16.20 3.02 -13.87
CA ASP A 35 15.95 3.75 -15.10
C ASP A 35 14.44 3.87 -15.27
N ASP A 36 13.98 5.07 -15.53
CA ASP A 36 12.56 5.42 -15.61
C ASP A 36 11.92 4.63 -16.77
N ASP A 37 11.52 3.39 -16.47
CA ASP A 37 10.90 2.51 -17.45
C ASP A 37 9.37 2.57 -17.28
N ALA A 38 8.78 3.57 -17.91
CA ALA A 38 7.33 3.76 -17.93
C ALA A 38 6.59 2.51 -18.45
N ASP A 39 7.19 1.78 -19.38
CA ASP A 39 6.58 0.56 -19.93
C ASP A 39 6.56 -0.56 -18.91
N GLN A 40 7.61 -0.74 -18.11
CA GLN A 40 7.63 -1.71 -17.01
C GLN A 40 6.64 -1.35 -15.91
N GLN A 41 6.55 -0.08 -15.56
CA GLN A 41 5.58 0.41 -14.56
C GLN A 41 4.14 0.18 -15.02
N LEU A 42 3.84 0.46 -16.27
CA LEU A 42 2.53 0.19 -16.86
C LEU A 42 2.23 -1.31 -16.93
N ALA A 43 3.20 -2.13 -17.31
CA ALA A 43 3.05 -3.58 -17.31
C ALA A 43 2.77 -4.12 -15.90
N GLY A 44 3.47 -3.62 -14.89
CA GLY A 44 3.22 -3.96 -13.48
C GLY A 44 1.81 -3.56 -13.04
N PHE A 45 1.37 -2.35 -13.38
CA PHE A 45 0.01 -1.89 -13.12
C PHE A 45 -1.04 -2.82 -13.74
N ARG A 46 -0.86 -3.17 -15.01
CA ARG A 46 -1.79 -4.05 -15.73
C ARG A 46 -1.81 -5.47 -15.17
N ALA A 47 -0.68 -5.98 -14.71
CA ALA A 47 -0.60 -7.27 -14.04
C ALA A 47 -1.40 -7.27 -12.72
N ILE A 48 -1.33 -6.21 -11.94
CA ILE A 48 -2.14 -6.03 -10.73
C ILE A 48 -3.62 -5.93 -11.10
N ALA A 49 -3.98 -5.06 -12.02
CA ALA A 49 -5.37 -4.84 -12.43
C ALA A 49 -6.02 -6.08 -13.06
N GLY A 50 -5.24 -6.94 -13.68
CA GLY A 50 -5.70 -8.18 -14.31
C GLY A 50 -5.90 -9.37 -13.37
N ASP A 51 -5.48 -9.25 -12.10
CA ASP A 51 -5.61 -10.33 -11.11
C ASP A 51 -6.63 -9.94 -10.03
N PRO A 52 -7.72 -10.72 -9.84
CA PRO A 52 -8.75 -10.40 -8.85
C PRO A 52 -8.24 -10.42 -7.39
N ASN A 53 -7.04 -10.97 -7.14
CA ASN A 53 -6.44 -11.01 -5.81
C ASN A 53 -5.52 -9.82 -5.51
N HIS A 54 -5.35 -8.91 -6.46
CA HIS A 54 -4.51 -7.73 -6.30
C HIS A 54 -5.26 -6.49 -6.76
N ALA A 55 -5.07 -5.38 -6.08
CA ALA A 55 -5.56 -4.09 -6.52
C ALA A 55 -4.69 -2.95 -6.00
N LEU A 56 -4.49 -1.94 -6.83
CA LEU A 56 -4.02 -0.63 -6.42
C LEU A 56 -5.21 0.26 -6.14
N TYR A 57 -5.15 0.99 -5.04
CA TYR A 57 -6.18 1.95 -4.64
C TYR A 57 -5.62 3.35 -4.55
N VAL A 58 -6.44 4.31 -4.85
CA VAL A 58 -6.18 5.73 -4.60
C VAL A 58 -7.21 6.29 -3.63
N ALA A 59 -6.78 7.23 -2.82
CA ALA A 59 -7.63 8.00 -1.95
C ALA A 59 -7.82 9.41 -2.53
N GLU A 60 -9.05 9.85 -2.58
CA GLU A 60 -9.44 11.18 -3.05
C GLU A 60 -10.08 11.96 -1.91
N LEU A 61 -9.66 13.20 -1.75
CA LEU A 61 -10.24 14.16 -0.83
C LEU A 61 -10.80 15.33 -1.63
N ALA A 62 -12.11 15.50 -1.62
CA ALA A 62 -12.79 16.54 -2.40
C ALA A 62 -12.40 16.55 -3.91
N GLY A 63 -12.21 15.36 -4.50
CA GLY A 63 -11.85 15.20 -5.91
C GLY A 63 -10.35 15.29 -6.20
N GLU A 64 -9.51 15.51 -5.21
CA GLU A 64 -8.06 15.55 -5.34
C GLU A 64 -7.44 14.24 -4.87
N LEU A 65 -6.50 13.69 -5.64
CA LEU A 65 -5.75 12.50 -5.25
C LEU A 65 -4.78 12.84 -4.11
N VAL A 66 -4.91 12.13 -2.99
CA VAL A 66 -4.14 12.43 -1.76
C VAL A 66 -3.35 11.25 -1.23
N GLY A 67 -3.60 10.05 -1.71
CA GLY A 67 -2.88 8.86 -1.24
C GLY A 67 -3.07 7.65 -2.13
N SER A 68 -2.27 6.62 -1.88
CA SER A 68 -2.31 5.35 -2.61
C SER A 68 -1.79 4.21 -1.75
N PHE A 69 -2.27 3.00 -2.02
CA PHE A 69 -1.76 1.76 -1.46
C PHE A 69 -2.12 0.56 -2.35
N GLN A 70 -1.39 -0.53 -2.19
CA GLN A 70 -1.72 -1.81 -2.81
C GLN A 70 -2.27 -2.77 -1.77
N LEU A 71 -3.31 -3.52 -2.13
CA LEU A 71 -3.92 -4.56 -1.31
C LEU A 71 -3.93 -5.86 -2.09
N SER A 72 -3.38 -6.91 -1.49
CA SER A 72 -3.31 -8.24 -2.09
C SER A 72 -3.91 -9.26 -1.15
N PHE A 73 -4.58 -10.27 -1.71
CA PHE A 73 -5.17 -11.38 -0.97
C PHE A 73 -4.45 -12.68 -1.30
N MET A 74 -3.95 -13.35 -0.29
CA MET A 74 -3.13 -14.55 -0.45
C MET A 74 -3.73 -15.71 0.35
N PRO A 75 -4.07 -16.84 -0.31
CA PRO A 75 -4.44 -18.06 0.40
C PRO A 75 -3.18 -18.69 1.01
N VAL A 76 -3.32 -19.30 2.18
CA VAL A 76 -2.24 -20.04 2.83
C VAL A 76 -2.76 -21.37 3.35
N VAL A 77 -2.01 -22.45 3.15
CA VAL A 77 -2.36 -23.76 3.68
C VAL A 77 -2.20 -23.79 5.21
N ALA A 78 -1.14 -23.18 5.72
CA ALA A 78 -1.01 -22.88 7.15
C ALA A 78 -2.25 -22.10 7.63
N ARG A 79 -2.56 -22.10 8.89
CA ARG A 79 -3.77 -21.48 9.46
C ARG A 79 -5.07 -22.05 8.89
N ARG A 80 -5.08 -23.36 8.60
CA ARG A 80 -6.26 -24.10 8.11
C ARG A 80 -6.82 -23.59 6.78
N GLY A 81 -5.95 -23.13 5.90
CA GLY A 81 -6.33 -22.62 4.58
C GLY A 81 -6.95 -21.23 4.59
N ALA A 82 -6.80 -20.48 5.66
CA ALA A 82 -7.30 -19.13 5.74
C ALA A 82 -6.55 -18.18 4.80
N TRP A 83 -7.28 -17.20 4.26
CA TRP A 83 -6.70 -16.11 3.49
C TRP A 83 -6.07 -15.05 4.39
N ARG A 84 -5.04 -14.39 3.91
CA ARG A 84 -4.50 -13.19 4.51
C ARG A 84 -4.50 -12.04 3.52
N ALA A 85 -4.65 -10.82 4.01
CA ALA A 85 -4.45 -9.61 3.24
C ALA A 85 -3.03 -9.08 3.46
N VAL A 86 -2.41 -8.58 2.40
CA VAL A 86 -1.09 -7.93 2.45
C VAL A 86 -1.26 -6.52 1.92
N ILE A 87 -0.82 -5.54 2.71
CA ILE A 87 -0.84 -4.13 2.33
C ILE A 87 0.58 -3.69 2.01
N GLU A 88 0.75 -3.03 0.88
CA GLU A 88 2.04 -2.55 0.42
C GLU A 88 1.95 -1.13 -0.11
N SER A 89 3.09 -0.44 -0.12
CA SER A 89 3.24 0.87 -0.75
C SER A 89 2.25 1.92 -0.25
N VAL A 90 1.96 1.94 1.04
CA VAL A 90 1.09 2.96 1.64
C VAL A 90 1.79 4.32 1.59
N ARG A 91 1.18 5.27 0.89
CA ARG A 91 1.72 6.63 0.78
C ARG A 91 0.60 7.66 0.81
N VAL A 92 0.88 8.77 1.47
CA VAL A 92 0.03 9.96 1.51
C VAL A 92 0.84 11.12 0.95
N ALA A 93 0.22 11.93 0.10
CA ALA A 93 0.86 13.13 -0.43
C ALA A 93 1.37 14.01 0.71
N PRO A 94 2.60 14.57 0.61
CA PRO A 94 3.25 15.29 1.71
C PRO A 94 2.38 16.36 2.35
N GLU A 95 1.65 17.13 1.54
CA GLU A 95 0.76 18.21 1.97
C GLU A 95 -0.47 17.73 2.75
N HIS A 96 -0.78 16.44 2.68
CA HIS A 96 -1.92 15.82 3.36
C HIS A 96 -1.51 14.88 4.51
N GLN A 97 -0.21 14.75 4.77
CA GLN A 97 0.28 13.96 5.90
C GLN A 97 -0.12 14.60 7.23
N GLY A 98 -0.34 13.75 8.25
CA GLY A 98 -0.74 14.22 9.58
C GLY A 98 -2.22 14.57 9.72
N ASN A 99 -3.02 14.43 8.67
CA ASN A 99 -4.44 14.80 8.65
C ASN A 99 -5.39 13.58 8.67
N GLY A 100 -4.89 12.40 9.01
CA GLY A 100 -5.71 11.18 9.16
C GLY A 100 -6.00 10.44 7.87
N VAL A 101 -5.47 10.85 6.72
CA VAL A 101 -5.67 10.16 5.43
C VAL A 101 -5.14 8.73 5.48
N GLY A 102 -3.92 8.56 5.97
CA GLY A 102 -3.30 7.23 6.11
C GLY A 102 -4.12 6.29 6.99
N ALA A 103 -4.59 6.79 8.14
CA ALA A 103 -5.43 6.01 9.04
C ALA A 103 -6.75 5.60 8.40
N ALA A 104 -7.38 6.48 7.62
CA ALA A 104 -8.60 6.19 6.89
C ALA A 104 -8.37 5.12 5.80
N MET A 105 -7.27 5.22 5.04
CA MET A 105 -6.90 4.21 4.05
C MET A 105 -6.69 2.84 4.69
N MET A 106 -5.98 2.79 5.83
CA MET A 106 -5.71 1.53 6.54
C MET A 106 -6.98 0.89 7.10
N ARG A 107 -7.87 1.68 7.71
CA ARG A 107 -9.16 1.16 8.20
C ARG A 107 -9.99 0.59 7.06
N TRP A 108 -10.06 1.29 5.94
CA TRP A 108 -10.76 0.82 4.75
C TRP A 108 -10.19 -0.51 4.24
N ALA A 109 -8.85 -0.64 4.18
CA ALA A 109 -8.20 -1.88 3.75
C ALA A 109 -8.47 -3.05 4.72
N ILE A 110 -8.49 -2.78 6.02
CA ILE A 110 -8.83 -3.77 7.06
C ILE A 110 -10.30 -4.23 6.89
N GLU A 111 -11.22 -3.32 6.65
CA GLU A 111 -12.63 -3.65 6.37
C GLU A 111 -12.76 -4.54 5.12
N ARG A 112 -12.06 -4.23 4.05
CA ARG A 112 -12.05 -5.08 2.84
C ARG A 112 -11.49 -6.47 3.12
N ALA A 113 -10.43 -6.57 3.92
CA ALA A 113 -9.89 -7.86 4.33
C ALA A 113 -10.89 -8.67 5.16
N GLN A 114 -11.61 -8.04 6.07
CA GLN A 114 -12.67 -8.69 6.86
C GLN A 114 -13.81 -9.18 5.97
N GLU A 115 -14.30 -8.35 5.04
CA GLU A 115 -15.34 -8.72 4.08
C GLU A 115 -14.92 -9.89 3.18
N ARG A 116 -13.64 -9.95 2.83
CA ARG A 116 -13.06 -11.04 2.04
C ARG A 116 -12.88 -12.33 2.85
N GLY A 117 -13.09 -12.29 4.18
CA GLY A 117 -12.91 -13.44 5.06
C GLY A 117 -11.45 -13.73 5.42
N CYS A 118 -10.57 -12.76 5.32
CA CYS A 118 -9.17 -12.93 5.72
C CYS A 118 -9.04 -13.13 7.23
N ALA A 119 -8.14 -14.03 7.63
CA ALA A 119 -7.86 -14.28 9.03
C ALA A 119 -6.92 -13.25 9.65
N LEU A 120 -6.11 -12.58 8.83
CA LEU A 120 -5.19 -11.53 9.26
C LEU A 120 -4.87 -10.56 8.14
N VAL A 121 -4.37 -9.40 8.54
CA VAL A 121 -3.76 -8.41 7.66
C VAL A 121 -2.30 -8.26 8.07
N GLN A 122 -1.40 -8.24 7.09
CA GLN A 122 0.03 -8.04 7.34
C GLN A 122 0.58 -6.95 6.43
N LEU A 123 1.68 -6.36 6.87
CA LEU A 123 2.46 -5.42 6.08
C LEU A 123 3.93 -5.48 6.50
N MET A 124 4.78 -4.94 5.65
CA MET A 124 6.17 -4.65 6.02
C MET A 124 6.40 -3.15 6.01
N SER A 125 7.20 -2.68 6.95
CA SER A 125 7.65 -1.30 7.01
C SER A 125 9.17 -1.26 7.18
N ASP A 126 9.82 -0.32 6.49
CA ASP A 126 11.26 -0.16 6.60
C ASP A 126 11.65 0.14 8.05
N ARG A 127 12.73 -0.50 8.52
CA ARG A 127 13.24 -0.28 9.88
C ARG A 127 13.62 1.18 10.16
N ASN A 128 13.92 1.94 9.12
CA ASN A 128 14.30 3.35 9.21
C ASN A 128 13.10 4.31 9.24
N ARG A 129 11.89 3.78 9.46
CA ARG A 129 10.63 4.55 9.57
C ARG A 129 9.99 4.37 10.95
N PRO A 130 10.60 4.84 12.04
CA PRO A 130 10.05 4.64 13.38
C PRO A 130 8.66 5.28 13.58
N GLU A 131 8.37 6.38 12.88
CA GLU A 131 7.06 7.03 12.93
C GLU A 131 5.97 6.15 12.28
N ALA A 132 6.30 5.49 11.16
CA ALA A 132 5.40 4.55 10.52
C ALA A 132 5.13 3.35 11.43
N HIS A 133 6.14 2.82 12.12
CA HIS A 133 5.97 1.74 13.08
C HIS A 133 4.98 2.12 14.18
N ARG A 134 5.14 3.30 14.78
CA ARG A 134 4.20 3.80 15.79
C ARG A 134 2.79 3.99 15.24
N PHE A 135 2.67 4.45 13.99
CA PHE A 135 1.40 4.58 13.28
C PHE A 135 0.67 3.24 13.15
N TYR A 136 1.37 2.19 12.69
CA TYR A 136 0.78 0.86 12.56
C TYR A 136 0.43 0.23 13.91
N GLU A 137 1.26 0.41 14.92
CA GLU A 137 0.96 -0.07 16.28
C GLU A 137 -0.30 0.57 16.86
N ARG A 138 -0.51 1.87 16.64
CA ARG A 138 -1.74 2.56 17.04
C ARG A 138 -2.99 2.01 16.33
N LEU A 139 -2.84 1.44 15.16
CA LEU A 139 -3.92 0.78 14.42
C LEU A 139 -4.14 -0.68 14.85
N GLY A 140 -3.35 -1.19 15.79
CA GLY A 140 -3.47 -2.55 16.31
C GLY A 140 -2.53 -3.58 15.68
N PHE A 141 -1.62 -3.17 14.80
CA PHE A 141 -0.61 -4.07 14.26
C PHE A 141 0.47 -4.36 15.31
N THR A 142 0.96 -5.60 15.33
CA THR A 142 2.04 -6.05 16.21
C THR A 142 3.30 -6.31 15.39
N PRO A 143 4.47 -5.76 15.76
CA PRO A 143 5.73 -6.01 15.06
C PRO A 143 6.30 -7.38 15.44
N SER A 144 5.65 -8.44 14.97
CA SER A 144 5.91 -9.83 15.38
C SER A 144 6.97 -10.55 14.53
N HIS A 145 7.34 -10.00 13.38
CA HIS A 145 8.21 -10.65 12.41
C HIS A 145 9.27 -9.67 11.89
N THR A 146 10.41 -10.20 11.46
CA THR A 146 11.44 -9.44 10.75
C THR A 146 11.37 -9.76 9.26
N GLY A 147 11.34 -8.74 8.41
CA GLY A 147 11.38 -8.88 6.97
C GLY A 147 12.79 -9.13 6.46
N PHE A 148 12.93 -10.02 5.49
CA PHE A 148 14.18 -10.28 4.78
C PHE A 148 13.97 -10.05 3.30
N LYS A 149 14.90 -9.34 2.65
CA LYS A 149 14.89 -9.10 1.21
C LYS A 149 16.21 -9.53 0.60
N LEU A 150 16.15 -10.20 -0.53
CA LEU A 150 17.31 -10.50 -1.37
C LEU A 150 17.09 -9.81 -2.72
N ARG A 151 18.01 -8.91 -3.07
CA ARG A 151 17.96 -8.25 -4.38
C ARG A 151 18.43 -9.21 -5.46
N LEU A 152 17.68 -9.30 -6.56
CA LEU A 152 18.01 -10.15 -7.70
C LEU A 152 18.56 -9.36 -8.90
N ARG A 153 18.36 -8.04 -8.91
CA ARG A 153 18.84 -7.13 -9.97
C ARG A 153 18.96 -5.69 -9.47
#